data_2e46ddbac434ef0a509e6362c79ea418
#
_entry.id   2e46ddbac434ef0a509e6362c79ea418
#
_cell.length_a   1.000
_cell.length_b   1.000
_cell.length_c   1.000
_cell.angle_alpha   90.00
_cell.angle_beta   90.00
_cell.angle_gamma   90.00
#
_symmetry.space_group_name_H-M   'P 1'
#
loop_
_entity.id
_entity.type
_entity.pdbx_description
1 polymer ?
#
loop_
_entity_poly.entity_id
_entity_poly.type
_entity_poly.pdbx_seq_one_letter_code
_entity_poly.pdbx_strand_id
1 'polypeptide(L)'
;YFMQEYFIRNGVQVEKLTQDVTVNGVTYKAGAFVIDMHQISRSFANAVLYKGKIVKNWTGLFSESVTNFPELRGFDCTPITQPGVFEGKTVDANTVERGTAWVTTYGTKATVISNNGLDAVNAVNDLLAKGVTVGFITEAGDHYSKGDFVIDHKDAAQISDQYVIEITHVADVPQARVITEPKVYVDDDSFDRFAFTRQMNFKTVADVSQANVVFSSNEPEEDVKAAVANGLPFVGASVNILEYAKATIPGFDFKIQWIIEEGMYGPEEVYNDYEALFNVEYGDSLITASYAADGDFTTYTKGGSIISAYPQEATVLMRAGSQDDFYKAGWWNGIDDPDGGLKGQVVAIDYQSGGLDMTVFCTSITNKAHQTDDYRLATNAIYSKLLGTD
;
A
#
# COMPACT_ATOMS: atom_id res chain seq x y z
N TYR A 1 -0.70 -14.28 -9.22
CA TYR A 1 -0.29 -14.25 -10.64
C TYR A 1 0.87 -13.31 -10.87
N PHE A 2 0.80 -12.08 -10.38
CA PHE A 2 1.86 -11.11 -10.55
C PHE A 2 3.22 -11.61 -10.01
N MET A 3 3.24 -12.20 -8.82
CA MET A 3 4.45 -12.78 -8.25
C MET A 3 4.90 -14.04 -8.97
N GLN A 4 3.97 -14.89 -9.42
CA GLN A 4 4.28 -16.04 -10.26
C GLN A 4 5.01 -15.60 -11.54
N GLU A 5 4.46 -14.61 -12.27
CA GLU A 5 5.09 -14.03 -13.46
C GLU A 5 6.47 -13.44 -13.17
N TYR A 6 6.59 -12.72 -12.05
CA TYR A 6 7.85 -12.14 -11.60
C TYR A 6 8.93 -13.21 -11.38
N PHE A 7 8.59 -14.31 -10.70
CA PHE A 7 9.52 -15.42 -10.49
C PHE A 7 9.91 -16.10 -11.81
N ILE A 8 8.97 -16.39 -12.66
CA ILE A 8 9.20 -17.04 -13.97
C ILE A 8 10.12 -16.17 -14.83
N ARG A 9 9.87 -14.87 -14.92
CA ARG A 9 10.72 -13.93 -15.69
C ARG A 9 12.17 -13.86 -15.18
N ASN A 10 12.39 -14.16 -13.91
CA ASN A 10 13.71 -14.21 -13.30
C ASN A 10 14.30 -15.62 -13.23
N GLY A 11 13.72 -16.56 -13.98
CA GLY A 11 14.24 -17.93 -14.11
C GLY A 11 13.99 -18.82 -12.91
N VAL A 12 13.10 -18.43 -12.00
CA VAL A 12 12.68 -19.27 -10.87
C VAL A 12 11.63 -20.28 -11.35
N GLN A 13 11.84 -21.54 -11.04
CA GLN A 13 10.88 -22.59 -11.28
C GLN A 13 9.79 -22.54 -10.21
N VAL A 14 8.53 -22.49 -10.64
CA VAL A 14 7.35 -22.45 -9.78
C VAL A 14 6.53 -23.70 -10.00
N GLU A 15 6.11 -24.31 -8.93
CA GLU A 15 5.18 -25.45 -8.91
C GLU A 15 3.88 -25.07 -8.22
N LYS A 16 2.83 -25.89 -8.40
CA LYS A 16 1.52 -25.69 -7.77
C LYS A 16 1.05 -27.02 -7.16
N LEU A 17 0.52 -26.96 -5.92
CA LEU A 17 -0.05 -28.12 -5.25
C LEU A 17 -1.28 -28.64 -6.00
N THR A 18 -1.34 -29.96 -6.18
CA THR A 18 -2.48 -30.67 -6.78
C THR A 18 -3.51 -31.14 -5.74
N GLN A 19 -3.15 -31.12 -4.47
CA GLN A 19 -3.98 -31.54 -3.34
C GLN A 19 -3.58 -30.79 -2.08
N ASP A 20 -4.45 -30.83 -1.06
CA ASP A 20 -4.15 -30.25 0.25
C ASP A 20 -2.97 -31.00 0.89
N VAL A 21 -2.03 -30.25 1.48
CA VAL A 21 -0.87 -30.81 2.19
C VAL A 21 -0.74 -30.13 3.55
N THR A 22 -0.70 -30.95 4.62
CA THR A 22 -0.50 -30.45 5.97
C THR A 22 0.94 -30.64 6.42
N VAL A 23 1.58 -29.56 6.85
CA VAL A 23 2.95 -29.54 7.39
C VAL A 23 2.95 -28.77 8.70
N ASN A 24 3.47 -29.36 9.76
CA ASN A 24 3.55 -28.75 11.11
C ASN A 24 2.19 -28.20 11.60
N GLY A 25 1.09 -28.86 11.29
CA GLY A 25 -0.26 -28.43 11.68
C GLY A 25 -0.90 -27.35 10.81
N VAL A 26 -0.19 -26.82 9.82
CA VAL A 26 -0.71 -25.86 8.83
C VAL A 26 -1.08 -26.61 7.55
N THR A 27 -2.29 -26.40 7.05
CA THR A 27 -2.78 -27.01 5.80
C THR A 27 -2.65 -26.02 4.64
N TYR A 28 -1.79 -26.35 3.69
CA TYR A 28 -1.65 -25.68 2.41
C TYR A 28 -2.61 -26.27 1.41
N LYS A 29 -3.47 -25.44 0.84
CA LYS A 29 -4.53 -25.87 -0.06
C LYS A 29 -4.03 -26.23 -1.45
N ALA A 30 -4.74 -27.12 -2.14
CA ALA A 30 -4.55 -27.34 -3.57
C ALA A 30 -4.59 -25.98 -4.30
N GLY A 31 -3.65 -25.79 -5.24
CA GLY A 31 -3.47 -24.52 -5.94
C GLY A 31 -2.44 -23.57 -5.30
N ALA A 32 -1.99 -23.80 -4.07
CA ALA A 32 -0.90 -23.03 -3.47
C ALA A 32 0.40 -23.23 -4.27
N PHE A 33 1.15 -22.16 -4.45
CA PHE A 33 2.43 -22.21 -5.15
C PHE A 33 3.54 -22.73 -4.24
N VAL A 34 4.46 -23.49 -4.83
CA VAL A 34 5.64 -24.05 -4.19
C VAL A 34 6.87 -23.64 -5.00
N ILE A 35 7.88 -23.13 -4.31
CA ILE A 35 9.19 -22.82 -4.89
C ILE A 35 10.21 -23.76 -4.23
N ASP A 36 10.60 -24.81 -4.97
CA ASP A 36 11.66 -25.69 -4.51
C ASP A 36 13.02 -25.00 -4.59
N MET A 37 13.71 -24.94 -3.46
CA MET A 37 15.02 -24.29 -3.38
C MET A 37 16.16 -25.14 -3.96
N HIS A 38 15.88 -26.37 -4.46
CA HIS A 38 16.83 -27.21 -5.22
C HIS A 38 16.87 -26.83 -6.71
N GLN A 39 16.99 -25.54 -7.00
CA GLN A 39 17.02 -24.99 -8.36
C GLN A 39 18.15 -23.96 -8.54
N ILE A 40 18.49 -23.65 -9.80
CA ILE A 40 19.58 -22.72 -10.14
C ILE A 40 19.30 -21.31 -9.57
N SER A 41 18.06 -20.80 -9.72
CA SER A 41 17.65 -19.46 -9.31
C SER A 41 17.29 -19.35 -7.81
N ARG A 42 17.65 -20.35 -7.00
CA ARG A 42 17.34 -20.36 -5.55
C ARG A 42 17.78 -19.11 -4.79
N SER A 43 18.95 -18.56 -5.15
CA SER A 43 19.49 -17.38 -4.44
C SER A 43 18.62 -16.16 -4.68
N PHE A 44 18.12 -15.99 -5.89
CA PHE A 44 17.16 -14.93 -6.21
C PHE A 44 15.83 -15.16 -5.48
N ALA A 45 15.25 -16.35 -5.56
CA ALA A 45 14.01 -16.67 -4.89
C ALA A 45 14.12 -16.45 -3.36
N ASN A 46 15.22 -16.91 -2.76
CA ASN A 46 15.47 -16.70 -1.33
C ASN A 46 15.60 -15.20 -0.98
N ALA A 47 16.28 -14.41 -1.81
CA ALA A 47 16.46 -12.98 -1.55
C ALA A 47 15.11 -12.23 -1.50
N VAL A 48 14.21 -12.49 -2.44
CA VAL A 48 12.91 -11.79 -2.51
C VAL A 48 11.87 -12.33 -1.52
N LEU A 49 12.01 -13.59 -1.09
CA LEU A 49 11.13 -14.20 -0.07
C LEU A 49 11.68 -14.09 1.35
N TYR A 50 12.87 -13.52 1.51
CA TYR A 50 13.52 -13.39 2.81
C TYR A 50 12.76 -12.41 3.71
N LYS A 51 12.42 -12.86 4.91
CA LYS A 51 11.66 -12.03 5.87
C LYS A 51 12.41 -10.79 6.36
N GLY A 52 13.71 -10.70 6.07
CA GLY A 52 14.55 -9.63 6.55
C GLY A 52 15.06 -9.86 7.97
N LYS A 53 15.80 -8.90 8.47
CA LYS A 53 16.29 -8.84 9.85
C LYS A 53 16.41 -7.39 10.31
N ILE A 54 16.41 -7.20 11.61
CA ILE A 54 16.70 -5.91 12.22
C ILE A 54 18.21 -5.65 12.10
N VAL A 55 18.56 -4.56 11.46
CA VAL A 55 19.95 -4.06 11.36
C VAL A 55 20.13 -3.01 12.44
N LYS A 56 21.09 -3.24 13.35
CA LYS A 56 21.31 -2.36 14.51
C LYS A 56 22.38 -1.31 14.30
N ASN A 57 23.32 -1.57 13.39
CA ASN A 57 24.43 -0.66 13.14
C ASN A 57 24.45 -0.27 11.67
N TRP A 58 24.68 1.00 11.40
CA TRP A 58 24.93 1.49 10.05
C TRP A 58 26.17 0.83 9.45
N THR A 59 26.06 0.33 8.24
CA THR A 59 27.15 -0.37 7.54
C THR A 59 27.48 0.23 6.18
N GLY A 60 26.94 1.40 5.85
CA GLY A 60 27.13 2.00 4.52
C GLY A 60 26.47 1.17 3.42
N LEU A 61 25.25 0.71 3.60
CA LEU A 61 24.55 -0.13 2.64
C LEU A 61 24.33 0.60 1.31
N PHE A 62 24.71 -0.04 0.21
CA PHE A 62 24.45 0.43 -1.15
C PHE A 62 23.20 -0.21 -1.77
N SER A 63 22.47 -0.99 -1.03
CA SER A 63 21.25 -1.71 -1.45
C SER A 63 20.17 -1.60 -0.42
N GLU A 64 18.94 -1.92 -0.81
CA GLU A 64 17.81 -1.95 0.10
C GLU A 64 18.04 -2.96 1.23
N SER A 65 17.73 -2.55 2.45
CA SER A 65 17.82 -3.40 3.64
C SER A 65 16.58 -4.28 3.84
N VAL A 66 15.48 -3.94 3.18
CA VAL A 66 14.22 -4.70 3.20
C VAL A 66 13.87 -5.18 1.80
N THR A 67 13.90 -6.51 1.61
CA THR A 67 13.54 -7.17 0.35
C THR A 67 12.37 -8.15 0.50
N ASN A 68 11.68 -8.11 1.60
CA ASN A 68 10.56 -9.00 1.96
C ASN A 68 9.35 -8.77 1.07
N PHE A 69 9.31 -9.38 -0.13
CA PHE A 69 8.19 -9.22 -1.05
C PHE A 69 6.86 -9.78 -0.53
N PRO A 70 6.82 -10.84 0.27
CA PRO A 70 5.55 -11.22 0.91
C PRO A 70 4.87 -10.04 1.60
N GLU A 71 5.57 -9.31 2.46
CA GLU A 71 5.03 -8.13 3.16
C GLU A 71 4.85 -6.92 2.23
N LEU A 72 5.84 -6.66 1.36
CA LEU A 72 5.78 -5.50 0.45
C LEU A 72 4.69 -5.61 -0.62
N ARG A 73 4.21 -6.83 -0.90
CA ARG A 73 3.23 -7.12 -1.97
C ARG A 73 1.96 -7.80 -1.50
N GLY A 74 1.83 -8.02 -0.19
CA GLY A 74 0.61 -8.54 0.44
C GLY A 74 0.29 -9.98 0.07
N PHE A 75 1.22 -10.93 0.26
CA PHE A 75 0.92 -12.35 0.09
C PHE A 75 1.61 -13.22 1.14
N ASP A 76 0.96 -14.32 1.52
CA ASP A 76 1.49 -15.26 2.48
C ASP A 76 2.64 -16.09 1.92
N CYS A 77 3.71 -16.22 2.69
CA CYS A 77 4.84 -17.08 2.37
C CYS A 77 5.38 -17.75 3.62
N THR A 78 5.52 -19.06 3.58
CA THR A 78 6.06 -19.86 4.69
C THR A 78 7.24 -20.73 4.23
N PRO A 79 8.44 -20.57 4.83
CA PRO A 79 9.55 -21.45 4.55
C PRO A 79 9.33 -22.84 5.16
N ILE A 80 9.38 -23.89 4.34
CA ILE A 80 9.27 -25.28 4.76
C ILE A 80 10.66 -25.91 4.68
N THR A 81 11.16 -26.41 5.80
CA THR A 81 12.50 -27.01 5.91
C THR A 81 12.49 -28.54 5.90
N GLN A 82 11.31 -29.16 5.95
CA GLN A 82 11.18 -30.62 5.90
C GLN A 82 11.32 -31.11 4.45
N PRO A 83 12.29 -31.97 4.13
CA PRO A 83 12.45 -32.48 2.77
C PRO A 83 11.32 -33.44 2.37
N GLY A 84 10.97 -33.46 1.08
CA GLY A 84 10.05 -34.43 0.48
C GLY A 84 8.57 -34.25 0.82
N VAL A 85 8.16 -33.26 1.61
CA VAL A 85 6.74 -33.10 2.02
C VAL A 85 5.80 -32.82 0.85
N PHE A 86 6.32 -32.25 -0.24
CA PHE A 86 5.56 -31.95 -1.46
C PHE A 86 5.85 -32.92 -2.60
N GLU A 87 6.74 -33.89 -2.43
CA GLU A 87 7.12 -34.88 -3.47
C GLU A 87 5.89 -35.63 -4.01
N GLY A 88 5.71 -35.61 -5.33
CA GLY A 88 4.57 -36.23 -6.02
C GLY A 88 3.22 -35.55 -5.80
N LYS A 89 3.21 -34.32 -5.19
CA LYS A 89 2.00 -33.58 -4.90
C LYS A 89 1.93 -32.22 -5.62
N THR A 90 2.88 -31.96 -6.50
CA THR A 90 2.99 -30.73 -7.29
C THR A 90 2.94 -30.99 -8.78
N VAL A 91 2.61 -29.96 -9.54
CA VAL A 91 2.74 -29.90 -11.00
C VAL A 91 3.46 -28.61 -11.39
N ASP A 92 4.05 -28.61 -12.57
CA ASP A 92 4.67 -27.42 -13.15
C ASP A 92 3.66 -26.26 -13.22
N ALA A 93 4.09 -25.07 -12.83
CA ALA A 93 3.31 -23.83 -12.87
C ALA A 93 4.12 -22.68 -13.50
N ASN A 94 5.01 -22.99 -14.45
CA ASN A 94 5.82 -22.00 -15.16
C ASN A 94 5.09 -21.31 -16.33
N THR A 95 3.78 -21.52 -16.46
CA THR A 95 2.89 -20.76 -17.34
C THR A 95 1.87 -20.04 -16.50
N VAL A 96 1.76 -18.72 -16.68
CA VAL A 96 0.79 -17.90 -15.94
C VAL A 96 -0.59 -18.06 -16.58
N GLU A 97 -1.49 -18.68 -15.84
CA GLU A 97 -2.91 -18.73 -16.19
C GLU A 97 -3.64 -17.71 -15.32
N ARG A 98 -4.01 -16.57 -15.89
CA ARG A 98 -4.82 -15.60 -15.18
C ARG A 98 -6.18 -16.19 -14.86
N GLY A 99 -6.58 -16.13 -13.60
CA GLY A 99 -7.93 -16.42 -13.17
C GLY A 99 -8.92 -15.30 -13.57
N THR A 100 -10.16 -15.54 -13.23
CA THR A 100 -11.25 -14.55 -13.30
C THR A 100 -11.69 -14.20 -11.88
N ALA A 101 -12.66 -13.32 -11.74
CA ALA A 101 -13.22 -12.98 -10.44
C ALA A 101 -13.79 -14.20 -9.70
N TRP A 102 -13.61 -14.22 -8.38
CA TRP A 102 -14.36 -15.11 -7.49
C TRP A 102 -15.69 -14.46 -7.14
N VAL A 103 -16.79 -15.12 -7.50
CA VAL A 103 -18.13 -14.55 -7.33
C VAL A 103 -18.91 -15.32 -6.28
N THR A 104 -19.35 -14.61 -5.24
CA THR A 104 -20.30 -15.11 -4.23
C THR A 104 -21.64 -14.38 -4.39
N THR A 105 -22.75 -15.07 -4.25
CA THR A 105 -24.08 -14.49 -4.49
C THR A 105 -25.01 -14.69 -3.29
N TYR A 106 -25.45 -13.58 -2.71
CA TYR A 106 -26.51 -13.51 -1.68
C TYR A 106 -27.75 -12.78 -2.19
N GLY A 107 -27.65 -12.08 -3.32
CA GLY A 107 -28.72 -11.33 -3.96
C GLY A 107 -28.30 -10.78 -5.32
N THR A 108 -29.11 -9.90 -5.91
CA THR A 108 -28.85 -9.35 -7.25
C THR A 108 -29.11 -7.84 -7.34
N LYS A 109 -29.12 -7.14 -6.20
CA LYS A 109 -29.46 -5.71 -6.21
C LYS A 109 -28.25 -4.83 -6.42
N ALA A 110 -27.12 -5.21 -5.85
CA ALA A 110 -25.85 -4.53 -6.04
C ALA A 110 -24.70 -5.54 -6.10
N THR A 111 -23.57 -5.10 -6.54
CA THR A 111 -22.30 -5.86 -6.59
C THR A 111 -21.27 -5.12 -5.80
N VAL A 112 -20.68 -5.81 -4.83
CA VAL A 112 -19.53 -5.35 -4.05
C VAL A 112 -18.24 -5.91 -4.65
N ILE A 113 -17.22 -5.07 -4.72
CA ILE A 113 -15.84 -5.43 -5.07
C ILE A 113 -15.02 -5.27 -3.80
N SER A 114 -14.41 -6.36 -3.31
CA SER A 114 -13.55 -6.30 -2.13
C SER A 114 -12.29 -5.49 -2.42
N ASN A 115 -11.99 -4.51 -1.58
CA ASN A 115 -10.79 -3.67 -1.70
C ASN A 115 -9.57 -4.36 -1.06
N ASN A 116 -9.19 -5.50 -1.60
CA ASN A 116 -8.17 -6.39 -1.03
C ASN A 116 -6.90 -6.52 -1.90
N GLY A 117 -6.73 -5.68 -2.93
CA GLY A 117 -5.54 -5.74 -3.75
C GLY A 117 -5.58 -4.85 -4.99
N LEU A 118 -4.47 -4.87 -5.71
CA LEU A 118 -4.24 -3.99 -6.87
C LEU A 118 -5.21 -4.22 -8.03
N ASP A 119 -5.63 -5.47 -8.26
CA ASP A 119 -6.61 -5.77 -9.32
C ASP A 119 -7.99 -5.15 -9.02
N ALA A 120 -8.38 -5.03 -7.76
CA ALA A 120 -9.60 -4.34 -7.36
C ALA A 120 -9.52 -2.82 -7.68
N VAL A 121 -8.39 -2.19 -7.37
CA VAL A 121 -8.13 -0.78 -7.71
C VAL A 121 -8.17 -0.58 -9.24
N ASN A 122 -7.53 -1.45 -10.00
CA ASN A 122 -7.51 -1.40 -11.46
C ASN A 122 -8.92 -1.54 -12.05
N ALA A 123 -9.72 -2.46 -11.51
CA ALA A 123 -11.11 -2.66 -11.92
C ALA A 123 -11.98 -1.42 -11.64
N VAL A 124 -11.81 -0.82 -10.46
CA VAL A 124 -12.54 0.40 -10.09
C VAL A 124 -12.16 1.58 -10.98
N ASN A 125 -10.87 1.81 -11.23
CA ASN A 125 -10.43 2.88 -12.10
C ASN A 125 -10.88 2.69 -13.55
N ASP A 126 -10.93 1.43 -14.03
CA ASP A 126 -11.46 1.11 -15.36
C ASP A 126 -12.97 1.37 -15.46
N LEU A 127 -13.75 1.04 -14.43
CA LEU A 127 -15.19 1.35 -14.34
C LEU A 127 -15.44 2.86 -14.31
N LEU A 128 -14.71 3.61 -13.50
CA LEU A 128 -14.80 5.07 -13.43
C LEU A 128 -14.48 5.73 -14.76
N ALA A 129 -13.42 5.27 -15.43
CA ALA A 129 -13.04 5.76 -16.77
C ALA A 129 -14.11 5.48 -17.85
N LYS A 130 -14.90 4.42 -17.69
CA LYS A 130 -16.05 4.07 -18.55
C LYS A 130 -17.33 4.82 -18.18
N GLY A 131 -17.29 5.65 -17.13
CA GLY A 131 -18.45 6.42 -16.63
C GLY A 131 -19.45 5.58 -15.81
N VAL A 132 -19.02 4.44 -15.30
CA VAL A 132 -19.81 3.64 -14.36
C VAL A 132 -19.80 4.30 -12.99
N THR A 133 -20.96 4.39 -12.35
CA THR A 133 -21.05 4.89 -10.98
C THR A 133 -20.48 3.85 -10.00
N VAL A 134 -19.43 4.24 -9.27
CA VAL A 134 -18.82 3.44 -8.23
C VAL A 134 -18.99 4.15 -6.89
N GLY A 135 -19.53 3.45 -5.90
CA GLY A 135 -19.62 3.92 -4.53
C GLY A 135 -18.47 3.38 -3.68
N PHE A 136 -17.96 4.19 -2.77
CA PHE A 136 -17.04 3.79 -1.71
C PHE A 136 -17.83 3.51 -0.46
N ILE A 137 -17.83 2.28 0.05
CA ILE A 137 -18.70 1.83 1.14
C ILE A 137 -18.22 2.45 2.46
N THR A 138 -19.15 3.12 3.15
CA THR A 138 -18.87 3.86 4.39
C THR A 138 -19.13 3.07 5.66
N GLU A 139 -19.97 2.04 5.59
CA GLU A 139 -20.33 1.18 6.72
C GLU A 139 -20.29 -0.29 6.33
N ALA A 140 -19.77 -1.13 7.20
CA ALA A 140 -19.72 -2.58 6.98
C ALA A 140 -21.12 -3.20 7.08
N GLY A 141 -21.33 -4.29 6.36
CA GLY A 141 -22.54 -5.13 6.43
C GLY A 141 -22.20 -6.61 6.54
N ASP A 142 -23.23 -7.47 6.43
CA ASP A 142 -23.05 -8.92 6.64
C ASP A 142 -22.09 -9.57 5.63
N HIS A 143 -21.94 -8.99 4.44
CA HIS A 143 -21.21 -9.59 3.31
C HIS A 143 -20.26 -8.62 2.63
N TYR A 144 -19.91 -7.52 3.28
CA TYR A 144 -18.97 -6.51 2.78
C TYR A 144 -18.39 -5.68 3.93
N SER A 145 -17.27 -5.07 3.68
CA SER A 145 -16.55 -4.26 4.64
C SER A 145 -16.64 -2.76 4.31
N LYS A 146 -16.49 -1.91 5.33
CA LYS A 146 -16.17 -0.50 5.13
C LYS A 146 -14.88 -0.41 4.29
N GLY A 147 -14.88 0.46 3.28
CA GLY A 147 -13.75 0.62 2.36
C GLY A 147 -13.79 -0.29 1.13
N ASP A 148 -14.76 -1.20 1.01
CA ASP A 148 -15.05 -1.89 -0.25
C ASP A 148 -15.74 -0.96 -1.25
N PHE A 149 -15.90 -1.41 -2.48
CA PHE A 149 -16.58 -0.66 -3.52
C PHE A 149 -17.92 -1.31 -3.88
N VAL A 150 -18.88 -0.48 -4.29
CA VAL A 150 -20.18 -0.96 -4.75
C VAL A 150 -20.55 -0.37 -6.10
N ILE A 151 -21.11 -1.23 -6.97
CA ILE A 151 -21.65 -0.87 -8.28
C ILE A 151 -23.04 -1.46 -8.46
N ASP A 152 -23.77 -0.98 -9.47
CA ASP A 152 -24.99 -1.62 -9.90
C ASP A 152 -24.69 -3.05 -10.38
N HIS A 153 -25.53 -4.01 -10.02
CA HIS A 153 -25.35 -5.42 -10.37
C HIS A 153 -25.19 -5.67 -11.87
N LYS A 154 -25.87 -4.87 -12.72
CA LYS A 154 -25.78 -4.98 -14.21
C LYS A 154 -24.37 -4.71 -14.75
N ASP A 155 -23.54 -3.95 -14.01
CA ASP A 155 -22.20 -3.54 -14.45
C ASP A 155 -21.11 -4.56 -14.08
N ALA A 156 -21.42 -5.57 -13.25
CA ALA A 156 -20.48 -6.59 -12.79
C ALA A 156 -19.80 -7.36 -13.93
N ALA A 157 -20.52 -7.63 -15.03
CA ALA A 157 -19.98 -8.33 -16.18
C ALA A 157 -18.83 -7.58 -16.89
N GLN A 158 -18.69 -6.27 -16.65
CA GLN A 158 -17.62 -5.48 -17.27
C GLN A 158 -16.22 -5.78 -16.68
N ILE A 159 -16.16 -6.42 -15.52
CA ILE A 159 -14.92 -6.65 -14.76
C ILE A 159 -14.66 -8.12 -14.42
N SER A 160 -15.70 -8.97 -14.36
CA SER A 160 -15.60 -10.34 -13.84
C SER A 160 -14.61 -11.23 -14.62
N ASP A 161 -14.47 -11.01 -15.92
CA ASP A 161 -13.60 -11.81 -16.78
C ASP A 161 -12.21 -11.16 -17.03
N GLN A 162 -12.02 -9.92 -16.53
CA GLN A 162 -10.82 -9.14 -16.82
C GLN A 162 -9.86 -9.06 -15.64
N TYR A 163 -10.39 -9.16 -14.41
CA TYR A 163 -9.64 -8.97 -13.17
C TYR A 163 -9.78 -10.17 -12.24
N VAL A 164 -8.71 -10.45 -11.50
CA VAL A 164 -8.69 -11.48 -10.46
C VAL A 164 -9.07 -10.81 -9.14
N ILE A 165 -10.36 -10.65 -8.91
CA ILE A 165 -10.94 -9.91 -7.79
C ILE A 165 -12.01 -10.74 -7.09
N GLU A 166 -12.30 -10.38 -5.86
CA GLU A 166 -13.43 -10.93 -5.11
C GLU A 166 -14.66 -10.04 -5.33
N ILE A 167 -15.75 -10.68 -5.80
CA ILE A 167 -17.03 -10.04 -6.06
C ILE A 167 -18.11 -10.69 -5.20
N THR A 168 -18.90 -9.88 -4.51
CA THR A 168 -20.07 -10.34 -3.77
C THR A 168 -21.33 -9.65 -4.29
N HIS A 169 -22.28 -10.44 -4.81
CA HIS A 169 -23.60 -9.94 -5.16
C HIS A 169 -24.49 -9.92 -3.93
N VAL A 170 -25.10 -8.77 -3.63
CA VAL A 170 -25.87 -8.54 -2.39
C VAL A 170 -27.33 -8.20 -2.66
N ALA A 171 -28.19 -8.49 -1.68
CA ALA A 171 -29.63 -8.27 -1.75
C ALA A 171 -30.05 -6.82 -1.45
N ASP A 172 -29.19 -6.08 -0.75
CA ASP A 172 -29.42 -4.68 -0.39
C ASP A 172 -28.28 -3.82 -0.93
N VAL A 173 -28.53 -2.53 -1.17
CA VAL A 173 -27.50 -1.59 -1.60
C VAL A 173 -26.73 -1.12 -0.37
N PRO A 174 -25.41 -1.34 -0.31
CA PRO A 174 -24.58 -0.83 0.78
C PRO A 174 -24.65 0.70 0.90
N GLN A 175 -24.51 1.20 2.12
CA GLN A 175 -24.32 2.63 2.34
C GLN A 175 -22.94 3.04 1.80
N ALA A 176 -22.93 3.93 0.83
CA ALA A 176 -21.71 4.32 0.13
C ALA A 176 -21.80 5.76 -0.40
N ARG A 177 -20.65 6.41 -0.56
CA ARG A 177 -20.55 7.71 -1.24
C ARG A 177 -19.95 7.52 -2.62
N VAL A 178 -20.50 8.22 -3.60
CA VAL A 178 -20.07 8.10 -5.01
C VAL A 178 -18.70 8.71 -5.19
N ILE A 179 -17.80 7.97 -5.85
CA ILE A 179 -16.46 8.45 -6.23
C ILE A 179 -16.59 9.24 -7.53
N THR A 180 -16.13 10.48 -7.52
CA THR A 180 -15.91 11.27 -8.76
C THR A 180 -14.68 10.72 -9.48
N GLU A 181 -14.74 10.57 -10.82
CA GLU A 181 -13.61 10.09 -11.63
C GLU A 181 -12.32 10.86 -11.27
N PRO A 182 -11.26 10.16 -10.78
CA PRO A 182 -10.01 10.82 -10.45
C PRO A 182 -9.29 11.34 -11.69
N LYS A 183 -8.84 12.60 -11.60
CA LYS A 183 -7.90 13.23 -12.55
C LYS A 183 -6.67 13.63 -11.73
N VAL A 184 -5.75 12.68 -11.59
CA VAL A 184 -4.63 12.82 -10.68
C VAL A 184 -3.48 13.57 -11.35
N TYR A 185 -3.06 14.68 -10.77
CA TYR A 185 -1.76 15.25 -11.08
C TYR A 185 -0.72 14.58 -10.20
N VAL A 186 0.25 13.90 -10.82
CA VAL A 186 1.38 13.26 -10.12
C VAL A 186 2.58 14.16 -10.33
N ASP A 187 3.04 14.76 -9.21
CA ASP A 187 4.11 15.74 -9.21
C ASP A 187 5.48 15.05 -9.35
N ASP A 188 6.09 15.30 -10.45
CA ASP A 188 7.45 15.01 -10.96
C ASP A 188 8.29 13.84 -10.42
N ASP A 189 7.70 12.73 -9.97
CA ASP A 189 8.43 11.50 -9.70
C ASP A 189 8.12 10.41 -10.75
N SER A 190 9.16 9.88 -11.40
CA SER A 190 9.00 8.88 -12.45
C SER A 190 8.46 7.54 -11.93
N PHE A 191 8.79 7.17 -10.68
CA PHE A 191 8.28 5.95 -10.04
C PHE A 191 6.82 6.10 -9.64
N ASP A 192 6.43 7.24 -9.06
CA ASP A 192 5.05 7.55 -8.73
C ASP A 192 4.19 7.58 -9.99
N ARG A 193 4.63 8.27 -11.02
CA ARG A 193 3.93 8.31 -12.31
C ARG A 193 3.77 6.92 -12.92
N PHE A 194 4.79 6.07 -12.83
CA PHE A 194 4.68 4.67 -13.25
C PHE A 194 3.67 3.89 -12.39
N ALA A 195 3.73 4.02 -11.06
CA ALA A 195 2.81 3.36 -10.14
C ALA A 195 1.36 3.76 -10.44
N PHE A 196 1.08 5.06 -10.54
CA PHE A 196 -0.26 5.56 -10.79
C PHE A 196 -0.80 5.17 -12.17
N THR A 197 0.01 5.30 -13.24
CA THR A 197 -0.47 5.06 -14.61
C THR A 197 -0.45 3.59 -15.03
N ARG A 198 0.55 2.81 -14.57
CA ARG A 198 0.80 1.45 -15.07
C ARG A 198 0.40 0.36 -14.09
N GLN A 199 0.47 0.63 -12.81
CA GLN A 199 0.13 -0.37 -11.80
C GLN A 199 -1.28 -0.15 -11.23
N MET A 200 -1.68 1.10 -10.96
CA MET A 200 -2.98 1.44 -10.37
C MET A 200 -4.04 1.91 -11.40
N ASN A 201 -3.65 2.07 -12.68
CA ASN A 201 -4.53 2.46 -13.78
C ASN A 201 -5.32 3.76 -13.55
N PHE A 202 -4.71 4.74 -12.86
CA PHE A 202 -5.32 6.07 -12.74
C PHE A 202 -5.20 6.88 -14.03
N LYS A 203 -6.22 7.69 -14.27
CA LYS A 203 -6.14 8.76 -15.26
C LYS A 203 -5.31 9.92 -14.70
N THR A 204 -4.08 10.04 -15.18
CA THR A 204 -3.20 11.16 -14.81
C THR A 204 -3.33 12.31 -15.81
N VAL A 205 -3.13 13.54 -15.32
CA VAL A 205 -3.11 14.77 -16.12
C VAL A 205 -1.71 15.38 -16.12
N ALA A 206 -1.37 16.09 -17.17
CA ALA A 206 -0.05 16.71 -17.34
C ALA A 206 0.04 18.13 -16.74
N ASP A 207 -1.10 18.74 -16.44
CA ASP A 207 -1.22 20.10 -15.96
C ASP A 207 -2.11 20.10 -14.70
N VAL A 208 -1.63 20.71 -13.61
CA VAL A 208 -2.33 20.77 -12.32
C VAL A 208 -3.70 21.44 -12.44
N SER A 209 -3.88 22.37 -13.38
CA SER A 209 -5.17 23.04 -13.62
C SER A 209 -6.27 22.11 -14.12
N GLN A 210 -5.92 20.93 -14.60
CA GLN A 210 -6.86 19.89 -15.07
C GLN A 210 -7.16 18.83 -14.01
N ALA A 211 -6.42 18.88 -12.90
CA ALA A 211 -6.53 17.91 -11.81
C ALA A 211 -7.75 18.20 -10.91
N ASN A 212 -8.26 17.15 -10.29
CA ASN A 212 -9.16 17.26 -9.14
C ASN A 212 -8.53 16.72 -7.85
N VAL A 213 -7.30 16.20 -7.93
CA VAL A 213 -6.48 15.80 -6.80
C VAL A 213 -5.01 15.75 -7.20
N VAL A 214 -4.11 16.08 -6.27
CA VAL A 214 -2.66 15.98 -6.43
C VAL A 214 -2.13 14.81 -5.61
N PHE A 215 -1.16 14.08 -6.17
CA PHE A 215 -0.27 13.19 -5.43
C PHE A 215 1.18 13.65 -5.61
N SER A 216 1.95 13.77 -4.52
CA SER A 216 3.37 14.12 -4.57
C SER A 216 4.19 13.36 -3.53
N SER A 217 5.37 12.90 -3.92
CA SER A 217 6.42 12.41 -3.01
C SER A 217 7.61 13.38 -2.90
N ASN A 218 7.52 14.54 -3.55
CA ASN A 218 8.52 15.62 -3.49
C ASN A 218 7.91 16.91 -2.96
N GLU A 219 8.74 17.89 -2.62
CA GLU A 219 8.27 19.23 -2.33
C GLU A 219 7.53 19.78 -3.56
N PRO A 220 6.26 20.20 -3.43
CA PRO A 220 5.47 20.63 -4.57
C PRO A 220 6.02 21.90 -5.22
N GLU A 221 5.88 22.02 -6.53
CA GLU A 221 6.15 23.23 -7.30
C GLU A 221 5.15 24.36 -6.95
N GLU A 222 5.49 25.60 -7.27
CA GLU A 222 4.72 26.80 -6.86
C GLU A 222 3.29 26.83 -7.43
N ASP A 223 3.05 26.30 -8.63
CA ASP A 223 1.72 26.19 -9.22
C ASP A 223 0.86 25.15 -8.50
N VAL A 224 1.45 24.05 -8.05
CA VAL A 224 0.80 23.05 -7.20
C VAL A 224 0.47 23.64 -5.84
N LYS A 225 1.43 24.32 -5.19
CA LYS A 225 1.20 25.03 -3.91
C LYS A 225 0.04 26.03 -4.01
N ALA A 226 0.01 26.81 -5.11
CA ALA A 226 -1.06 27.75 -5.36
C ALA A 226 -2.41 27.06 -5.56
N ALA A 227 -2.46 25.94 -6.28
CA ALA A 227 -3.69 25.19 -6.49
C ALA A 227 -4.22 24.58 -5.17
N VAL A 228 -3.34 24.02 -4.34
CA VAL A 228 -3.71 23.47 -3.02
C VAL A 228 -4.21 24.56 -2.08
N ALA A 229 -3.57 25.72 -2.08
CA ALA A 229 -4.04 26.89 -1.29
C ALA A 229 -5.43 27.39 -1.75
N ASN A 230 -5.83 27.10 -2.99
CA ASN A 230 -7.16 27.36 -3.53
C ASN A 230 -8.13 26.18 -3.38
N GLY A 231 -7.79 25.16 -2.58
CA GLY A 231 -8.68 24.07 -2.21
C GLY A 231 -8.56 22.79 -3.08
N LEU A 232 -7.53 22.69 -3.93
CA LEU A 232 -7.27 21.41 -4.62
C LEU A 232 -6.75 20.39 -3.61
N PRO A 233 -7.41 19.20 -3.47
CA PRO A 233 -6.98 18.17 -2.54
C PRO A 233 -5.56 17.67 -2.84
N PHE A 234 -4.81 17.37 -1.77
CA PHE A 234 -3.41 16.96 -1.83
C PHE A 234 -3.17 15.68 -1.03
N VAL A 235 -2.47 14.73 -1.62
CA VAL A 235 -1.95 13.52 -0.96
C VAL A 235 -0.44 13.52 -1.09
N GLY A 236 0.26 13.66 0.01
CA GLY A 236 1.71 13.67 0.06
C GLY A 236 2.27 12.45 0.79
N ALA A 237 3.32 11.82 0.24
CA ALA A 237 3.85 10.57 0.78
C ALA A 237 5.37 10.47 0.66
N SER A 238 6.08 11.13 1.53
CA SER A 238 7.56 11.04 1.65
C SER A 238 8.07 12.01 2.71
N VAL A 239 9.32 11.87 3.11
CA VAL A 239 10.02 12.85 3.93
C VAL A 239 10.12 14.24 3.23
N ASN A 240 10.17 14.25 1.90
CA ASN A 240 10.39 15.48 1.13
C ASN A 240 9.20 16.47 1.13
N ILE A 241 7.99 15.99 1.46
CA ILE A 241 6.79 16.85 1.52
C ILE A 241 6.59 17.51 2.90
N LEU A 242 7.37 17.13 3.91
CA LEU A 242 7.07 17.49 5.29
C LEU A 242 7.29 18.96 5.60
N GLU A 243 8.27 19.61 4.98
CA GLU A 243 8.46 21.06 5.12
C GLU A 243 7.28 21.83 4.51
N TYR A 244 6.77 21.38 3.37
CA TYR A 244 5.55 21.97 2.79
C TYR A 244 4.33 21.73 3.68
N ALA A 245 4.16 20.54 4.24
CA ALA A 245 3.09 20.27 5.20
C ALA A 245 3.18 21.14 6.45
N LYS A 246 4.39 21.36 6.98
CA LYS A 246 4.64 22.25 8.13
C LYS A 246 4.33 23.72 7.82
N ALA A 247 4.64 24.17 6.62
CA ALA A 247 4.33 25.54 6.20
C ALA A 247 2.83 25.75 5.94
N THR A 248 2.06 24.68 5.66
CA THR A 248 0.69 24.75 5.17
C THR A 248 -0.35 24.38 6.24
N ILE A 249 -0.10 23.30 7.02
CA ILE A 249 -1.04 22.81 8.04
C ILE A 249 -0.74 23.47 9.39
N PRO A 250 -1.67 24.26 9.97
CA PRO A 250 -1.44 24.92 11.25
C PRO A 250 -1.14 23.93 12.38
N GLY A 251 -0.03 24.13 13.09
CA GLY A 251 0.36 23.29 14.23
C GLY A 251 0.94 21.93 13.85
N PHE A 252 1.19 21.67 12.56
CA PHE A 252 1.94 20.50 12.13
C PHE A 252 3.43 20.66 12.38
N ASP A 253 4.06 19.63 12.89
CA ASP A 253 5.52 19.52 13.02
C ASP A 253 5.97 18.08 12.88
N PHE A 254 7.24 17.88 12.55
CA PHE A 254 7.84 16.57 12.32
C PHE A 254 9.28 16.52 12.86
N LYS A 255 9.80 15.31 12.99
CA LYS A 255 11.21 15.08 13.30
C LYS A 255 11.80 14.15 12.25
N ILE A 256 13.03 14.42 11.84
CA ILE A 256 13.84 13.55 11.00
C ILE A 256 14.98 13.00 11.83
N GLN A 257 15.20 11.71 11.77
CA GLN A 257 16.37 11.04 12.34
C GLN A 257 17.52 11.11 11.33
N TRP A 258 18.57 11.82 11.68
CA TRP A 258 19.77 11.94 10.86
C TRP A 258 20.86 11.00 11.35
N ILE A 259 21.65 10.46 10.41
CA ILE A 259 22.98 9.92 10.74
C ILE A 259 23.95 11.08 10.78
N ILE A 260 24.69 11.15 11.87
CA ILE A 260 25.71 12.16 12.07
C ILE A 260 27.06 11.47 11.93
N GLU A 261 27.88 11.95 10.99
CA GLU A 261 29.27 11.52 10.81
C GLU A 261 30.23 12.64 11.21
N GLU A 262 31.45 12.26 11.60
CA GLU A 262 32.51 13.21 11.92
C GLU A 262 33.10 13.78 10.62
N GLY A 263 32.76 15.00 10.32
CA GLY A 263 33.24 15.73 9.16
C GLY A 263 34.53 16.52 9.48
N MET A 264 35.09 17.18 8.45
CA MET A 264 36.33 17.96 8.58
C MET A 264 36.19 19.14 9.55
N TYR A 265 34.97 19.65 9.74
CA TYR A 265 34.66 20.83 10.57
C TYR A 265 33.80 20.50 11.81
N GLY A 266 33.63 19.22 12.12
CA GLY A 266 32.81 18.70 13.20
C GLY A 266 31.70 17.79 12.71
N PRO A 267 30.74 17.42 13.58
CA PRO A 267 29.63 16.54 13.21
C PRO A 267 28.79 17.11 12.07
N GLU A 268 28.55 16.28 11.06
CA GLU A 268 27.74 16.60 9.88
C GLU A 268 26.55 15.65 9.76
N GLU A 269 25.36 16.17 9.44
CA GLU A 269 24.18 15.39 9.11
C GLU A 269 24.32 14.89 7.66
N VAL A 270 24.48 13.58 7.50
CA VAL A 270 24.86 13.04 6.19
C VAL A 270 23.80 12.13 5.56
N TYR A 271 22.86 11.58 6.37
CA TYR A 271 21.96 10.58 5.85
C TYR A 271 20.69 10.43 6.67
N ASN A 272 19.55 10.32 5.99
CA ASN A 272 18.24 10.05 6.62
C ASN A 272 17.41 8.98 5.87
N ASP A 273 18.02 8.25 4.93
CA ASP A 273 17.34 7.30 4.06
C ASP A 273 17.23 5.92 4.72
N TYR A 274 16.46 5.86 5.80
CA TYR A 274 16.18 4.62 6.51
C TYR A 274 15.17 3.76 5.78
N GLU A 275 15.26 2.45 5.96
CA GLU A 275 14.29 1.48 5.46
C GLU A 275 13.83 0.61 6.62
N ALA A 276 12.54 0.62 6.89
CA ALA A 276 11.94 -0.13 7.97
C ALA A 276 10.68 -0.87 7.52
N LEU A 277 10.52 -2.08 8.00
CA LEU A 277 9.28 -2.86 7.93
C LEU A 277 8.75 -3.02 9.35
N PHE A 278 7.55 -2.54 9.62
CA PHE A 278 6.98 -2.52 10.96
C PHE A 278 5.46 -2.66 10.96
N ASN A 279 4.92 -3.22 12.05
CA ASN A 279 3.47 -3.27 12.26
C ASN A 279 2.92 -1.88 12.54
N VAL A 280 1.71 -1.62 12.07
CA VAL A 280 1.01 -0.35 12.16
C VAL A 280 -0.29 -0.51 12.93
N GLU A 281 -0.62 0.50 13.72
CA GLU A 281 -1.94 0.69 14.29
C GLU A 281 -2.68 1.70 13.40
N TYR A 282 -3.78 1.28 12.75
CA TYR A 282 -4.58 2.12 11.87
C TYR A 282 -5.67 2.87 12.63
N GLY A 283 -5.84 4.14 12.30
CA GLY A 283 -6.97 4.95 12.73
C GLY A 283 -8.26 4.58 11.99
N ASP A 284 -9.41 4.91 12.55
CA ASP A 284 -10.72 4.69 11.90
C ASP A 284 -10.97 5.76 10.82
N SER A 285 -10.69 5.40 9.57
CA SER A 285 -10.84 6.24 8.38
C SER A 285 -11.21 5.38 7.17
N LEU A 286 -11.83 5.97 6.15
CA LEU A 286 -11.98 5.31 4.85
C LEU A 286 -10.64 5.06 4.17
N ILE A 287 -9.63 5.88 4.44
CA ILE A 287 -8.27 5.73 3.88
C ILE A 287 -7.63 4.42 4.35
N THR A 288 -7.87 4.04 5.59
CA THR A 288 -7.26 2.87 6.24
C THR A 288 -8.19 1.67 6.35
N ALA A 289 -9.45 1.79 5.93
CA ALA A 289 -10.48 0.81 6.20
C ALA A 289 -10.19 -0.59 5.65
N SER A 290 -9.59 -0.69 4.45
CA SER A 290 -9.22 -1.97 3.83
C SER A 290 -8.11 -2.72 4.58
N TYR A 291 -7.29 -2.01 5.36
CA TYR A 291 -6.24 -2.62 6.20
C TYR A 291 -6.77 -3.02 7.57
N ALA A 292 -7.61 -2.18 8.17
CA ALA A 292 -8.20 -2.47 9.48
C ALA A 292 -9.03 -3.76 9.48
N ALA A 293 -9.62 -4.14 8.34
CA ALA A 293 -10.39 -5.37 8.20
C ALA A 293 -9.52 -6.63 8.16
N ASP A 294 -8.26 -6.51 7.73
CA ASP A 294 -7.34 -7.65 7.52
C ASP A 294 -6.57 -8.05 8.80
N GLY A 295 -6.62 -7.26 9.88
CA GLY A 295 -5.92 -7.54 11.14
C GLY A 295 -4.50 -6.96 11.20
N ASP A 296 -3.54 -7.72 11.73
CA ASP A 296 -2.14 -7.29 11.86
C ASP A 296 -1.51 -6.99 10.50
N PHE A 297 -1.18 -5.74 10.29
CA PHE A 297 -0.63 -5.27 9.03
C PHE A 297 0.77 -4.67 9.24
N THR A 298 1.68 -4.98 8.32
CA THR A 298 3.00 -4.36 8.26
C THR A 298 3.06 -3.35 7.14
N THR A 299 3.71 -2.24 7.37
CA THR A 299 4.02 -1.26 6.33
C THR A 299 5.53 -1.08 6.19
N TYR A 300 5.94 -0.71 5.00
CA TYR A 300 7.31 -0.31 4.70
C TYR A 300 7.42 1.20 4.74
N THR A 301 8.53 1.71 5.27
CA THR A 301 8.86 3.14 5.21
C THR A 301 10.24 3.34 4.64
N LYS A 302 10.40 4.45 3.94
CA LYS A 302 11.69 5.01 3.54
C LYS A 302 11.75 6.47 3.95
N GLY A 303 12.90 6.85 4.55
CA GLY A 303 13.07 8.16 5.18
C GLY A 303 12.83 8.08 6.70
N GLY A 304 13.74 8.62 7.47
CA GLY A 304 13.74 8.54 8.93
C GLY A 304 12.87 9.62 9.60
N SER A 305 11.58 9.72 9.29
CA SER A 305 10.71 10.80 9.77
C SER A 305 9.47 10.31 10.52
N ILE A 306 9.04 11.12 11.47
CA ILE A 306 7.81 10.95 12.25
C ILE A 306 7.07 12.28 12.38
N ILE A 307 5.76 12.25 12.57
CA ILE A 307 4.94 13.43 12.84
C ILE A 307 4.97 13.67 14.35
N SER A 308 5.58 14.79 14.79
CA SER A 308 5.76 15.13 16.20
C SER A 308 4.66 16.02 16.76
N ALA A 309 3.95 16.76 15.90
CA ALA A 309 2.78 17.55 16.27
C ALA A 309 1.80 17.67 15.10
N TYR A 310 0.51 17.77 15.41
CA TYR A 310 -0.55 17.93 14.42
C TYR A 310 -1.76 18.62 15.08
N PRO A 311 -2.59 19.34 14.31
CA PRO A 311 -3.78 20.01 14.85
C PRO A 311 -4.83 19.00 15.33
N GLN A 312 -5.68 19.43 16.26
CA GLN A 312 -6.73 18.58 16.84
C GLN A 312 -7.74 18.10 15.80
N GLU A 313 -7.94 18.86 14.75
CA GLU A 313 -8.86 18.57 13.65
C GLU A 313 -8.31 17.47 12.70
N ALA A 314 -7.03 17.16 12.80
CA ALA A 314 -6.45 16.10 11.98
C ALA A 314 -6.84 14.72 12.49
N THR A 315 -7.19 13.84 11.58
CA THR A 315 -7.38 12.41 11.85
C THR A 315 -6.04 11.69 11.76
N VAL A 316 -5.63 11.00 12.81
CA VAL A 316 -4.46 10.13 12.76
C VAL A 316 -4.83 8.89 11.96
N LEU A 317 -4.13 8.66 10.86
CA LEU A 317 -4.34 7.50 9.99
C LEU A 317 -3.50 6.30 10.42
N MET A 318 -2.24 6.54 10.77
CA MET A 318 -1.28 5.49 11.07
C MET A 318 -0.36 5.88 12.21
N ARG A 319 -0.14 4.91 13.11
CA ARG A 319 0.93 4.93 14.11
C ARG A 319 1.80 3.71 13.92
N ALA A 320 3.09 3.83 14.12
CA ALA A 320 3.94 2.66 14.30
C ALA A 320 3.47 1.89 15.54
N GLY A 321 3.52 0.57 15.49
CA GLY A 321 3.01 -0.28 16.56
C GLY A 321 3.63 0.02 17.91
N SER A 322 2.85 -0.16 18.97
CA SER A 322 3.26 0.09 20.36
C SER A 322 3.83 -1.16 21.05
N GLN A 323 3.70 -2.34 20.43
CA GLN A 323 4.20 -3.60 20.97
C GLN A 323 5.73 -3.73 20.80
N ASP A 324 6.39 -4.53 21.64
CA ASP A 324 7.86 -4.67 21.60
C ASP A 324 8.36 -5.35 20.31
N ASP A 325 7.54 -6.13 19.66
CA ASP A 325 7.85 -6.84 18.42
C ASP A 325 7.30 -6.17 17.15
N PHE A 326 6.88 -4.91 17.24
CA PHE A 326 6.31 -4.16 16.10
C PHE A 326 7.29 -4.02 14.93
N TYR A 327 8.57 -3.91 15.22
CA TYR A 327 9.62 -3.71 14.22
C TYR A 327 10.09 -5.07 13.67
N LYS A 328 9.94 -5.28 12.38
CA LYS A 328 10.17 -6.60 11.75
C LYS A 328 11.49 -6.70 11.02
N ALA A 329 11.89 -5.69 10.28
CA ALA A 329 13.13 -5.73 9.49
C ALA A 329 13.60 -4.32 9.11
N GLY A 330 14.82 -4.25 8.62
CA GLY A 330 15.42 -3.02 8.11
C GLY A 330 16.28 -2.31 9.13
N TRP A 331 16.50 -1.04 8.92
CA TRP A 331 17.34 -0.20 9.74
C TRP A 331 16.68 1.14 10.05
N TRP A 332 16.66 1.51 11.33
CA TRP A 332 16.18 2.79 11.83
C TRP A 332 17.10 3.24 12.97
N ASN A 333 17.76 4.39 12.81
CA ASN A 333 18.62 4.92 13.87
C ASN A 333 17.79 5.31 15.09
N GLY A 334 18.25 4.92 16.28
CA GLY A 334 17.54 5.23 17.51
C GLY A 334 16.16 4.55 17.61
N ILE A 335 15.98 3.36 17.04
CA ILE A 335 14.70 2.62 17.09
C ILE A 335 14.16 2.47 18.52
N ASP A 336 15.05 2.32 19.49
CA ASP A 336 14.74 2.16 20.91
C ASP A 336 14.77 3.51 21.68
N ASP A 337 15.03 4.63 21.00
CA ASP A 337 15.06 5.95 21.61
C ASP A 337 13.64 6.45 21.92
N PRO A 338 13.28 6.72 23.20
CA PRO A 338 11.95 7.21 23.54
C PRO A 338 11.63 8.58 22.97
N ASP A 339 12.63 9.40 22.66
CA ASP A 339 12.44 10.77 22.14
C ASP A 339 12.49 10.87 20.61
N GLY A 340 13.06 9.87 19.95
CA GLY A 340 13.25 9.90 18.49
C GLY A 340 13.01 8.56 17.80
N GLY A 341 12.70 7.52 18.55
CA GLY A 341 12.39 6.19 18.04
C GLY A 341 11.07 6.16 17.26
N LEU A 342 10.86 5.06 16.54
CA LEU A 342 9.66 4.87 15.72
C LEU A 342 8.45 4.38 16.52
N LYS A 343 8.66 3.66 17.62
CA LYS A 343 7.63 2.97 18.41
C LYS A 343 6.50 3.91 18.86
N GLY A 344 5.26 3.61 18.47
CA GLY A 344 4.07 4.38 18.85
C GLY A 344 3.94 5.75 18.20
N GLN A 345 4.88 6.14 17.34
CA GLN A 345 4.88 7.46 16.70
C GLN A 345 3.86 7.55 15.57
N VAL A 346 3.31 8.76 15.36
CA VAL A 346 2.42 9.04 14.24
C VAL A 346 3.24 9.11 12.96
N VAL A 347 2.78 8.41 11.91
CA VAL A 347 3.45 8.36 10.61
C VAL A 347 2.53 8.77 9.46
N ALA A 348 1.23 8.95 9.70
CA ALA A 348 0.32 9.53 8.73
C ALA A 348 -0.89 10.21 9.39
N ILE A 349 -1.34 11.30 8.77
CA ILE A 349 -2.55 12.04 9.16
C ILE A 349 -3.38 12.43 7.93
N ASP A 350 -4.66 12.67 8.16
CA ASP A 350 -5.56 13.36 7.23
C ASP A 350 -6.07 14.65 7.87
N TYR A 351 -5.95 15.77 7.16
CA TYR A 351 -6.35 17.09 7.63
C TYR A 351 -7.31 17.74 6.64
N GLN A 352 -8.51 18.05 7.12
CA GLN A 352 -9.53 18.71 6.33
C GLN A 352 -10.14 19.85 7.15
N SER A 353 -9.60 21.06 6.99
CA SER A 353 -10.09 22.26 7.68
C SER A 353 -9.59 23.53 7.01
N GLY A 354 -10.31 24.64 7.18
CA GLY A 354 -9.89 25.96 6.71
C GLY A 354 -9.76 26.08 5.18
N GLY A 355 -10.42 25.23 4.40
CA GLY A 355 -10.29 25.19 2.94
C GLY A 355 -9.14 24.33 2.44
N LEU A 356 -8.36 23.74 3.33
CA LEU A 356 -7.32 22.76 3.01
C LEU A 356 -7.87 21.34 3.12
N ASP A 357 -7.44 20.46 2.24
CA ASP A 357 -7.75 19.04 2.25
C ASP A 357 -6.48 18.25 1.91
N MET A 358 -5.74 17.84 2.94
CA MET A 358 -4.40 17.27 2.82
C MET A 358 -4.26 15.95 3.58
N THR A 359 -3.83 14.89 2.89
CA THR A 359 -3.34 13.66 3.52
C THR A 359 -1.82 13.66 3.48
N VAL A 360 -1.19 13.39 4.61
CA VAL A 360 0.27 13.40 4.77
C VAL A 360 0.73 12.06 5.31
N PHE A 361 1.51 11.33 4.52
CA PHE A 361 2.30 10.18 4.94
C PHE A 361 3.76 10.63 5.07
N CYS A 362 4.38 10.49 6.23
CA CYS A 362 5.80 10.81 6.38
C CYS A 362 6.71 9.68 5.85
N THR A 363 6.12 8.65 5.27
CA THR A 363 6.77 7.51 4.63
C THR A 363 6.46 7.50 3.14
N SER A 364 7.38 6.98 2.32
CA SER A 364 7.09 6.74 0.91
C SER A 364 6.25 5.48 0.76
N ILE A 365 4.99 5.62 0.32
CA ILE A 365 4.06 4.49 0.08
C ILE A 365 4.11 3.97 -1.36
N THR A 366 4.94 4.57 -2.21
CA THR A 366 5.12 4.21 -3.63
C THR A 366 6.57 3.94 -4.00
N ASN A 367 7.48 3.86 -3.02
CA ASN A 367 8.93 3.78 -3.21
C ASN A 367 9.33 2.79 -4.30
N LYS A 368 10.03 3.27 -5.33
CA LYS A 368 10.53 2.50 -6.48
C LYS A 368 9.47 1.60 -7.15
N ALA A 369 8.19 1.89 -6.95
CA ALA A 369 7.05 1.16 -7.52
C ALA A 369 7.02 -0.34 -7.18
N HIS A 370 7.52 -0.78 -6.02
CA HIS A 370 7.56 -2.20 -5.66
C HIS A 370 6.77 -2.61 -4.41
N GLN A 371 6.39 -1.67 -3.53
CA GLN A 371 5.59 -1.95 -2.33
C GLN A 371 4.08 -1.86 -2.63
N THR A 372 3.59 -2.76 -3.47
CA THR A 372 2.24 -2.67 -4.03
C THR A 372 1.12 -2.89 -3.01
N ASP A 373 1.43 -3.46 -1.84
CA ASP A 373 0.44 -3.61 -0.78
C ASP A 373 0.04 -2.26 -0.18
N ASP A 374 0.97 -1.31 -0.04
CA ASP A 374 0.70 0.04 0.46
C ASP A 374 -0.09 0.92 -0.55
N TYR A 375 -0.26 0.49 -1.80
CA TYR A 375 -0.98 1.28 -2.80
C TYR A 375 -2.44 1.53 -2.45
N ARG A 376 -3.08 0.66 -1.66
CA ARG A 376 -4.43 0.89 -1.17
C ARG A 376 -4.51 2.14 -0.28
N LEU A 377 -3.45 2.50 0.46
CA LEU A 377 -3.39 3.77 1.21
C LEU A 377 -3.46 4.96 0.27
N ALA A 378 -2.64 4.96 -0.81
CA ALA A 378 -2.65 6.02 -1.80
C ALA A 378 -4.01 6.12 -2.52
N THR A 379 -4.55 4.99 -2.98
CA THR A 379 -5.81 4.95 -3.72
C THR A 379 -7.00 5.35 -2.87
N ASN A 380 -7.09 4.86 -1.64
CA ASN A 380 -8.15 5.22 -0.72
C ASN A 380 -8.06 6.71 -0.32
N ALA A 381 -6.85 7.26 -0.16
CA ALA A 381 -6.67 8.69 0.07
C ALA A 381 -7.20 9.50 -1.13
N ILE A 382 -6.84 9.13 -2.35
CA ILE A 382 -7.36 9.77 -3.58
C ILE A 382 -8.89 9.68 -3.64
N TYR A 383 -9.47 8.50 -3.45
CA TYR A 383 -10.92 8.32 -3.53
C TYR A 383 -11.65 9.10 -2.44
N SER A 384 -11.13 9.11 -1.19
CA SER A 384 -11.76 9.84 -0.09
C SER A 384 -11.84 11.35 -0.33
N LYS A 385 -10.87 11.93 -1.07
CA LYS A 385 -10.88 13.34 -1.49
C LYS A 385 -11.93 13.65 -2.56
N LEU A 386 -12.39 12.63 -3.28
CA LEU A 386 -13.27 12.76 -4.45
C LEU A 386 -14.69 12.22 -4.22
N LEU A 387 -15.07 12.02 -2.96
CA LEU A 387 -16.40 11.59 -2.60
C LEU A 387 -17.41 12.73 -2.80
N GLY A 388 -18.48 12.46 -3.57
CA GLY A 388 -19.59 13.38 -3.72
C GLY A 388 -20.22 13.76 -2.39
N THR A 389 -20.79 14.97 -2.30
CA THR A 389 -21.66 15.35 -1.19
C THR A 389 -22.93 14.48 -1.24
N ASP A 390 -23.38 14.01 -0.09
CA ASP A 390 -24.64 13.28 0.08
C ASP A 390 -25.84 14.06 -0.44
#